data_a22028c178adadd660fd04b50fa2ea3a
#
_entry.id   a22028c178adadd660fd04b50fa2ea3a
#
_cell.length_a   1.000
_cell.length_b   1.000
_cell.length_c   1.000
_cell.angle_alpha   90.00
_cell.angle_beta   90.00
_cell.angle_gamma   90.00
#
_symmetry.space_group_name_H-M   'P 1'
#
loop_
_entity.id
_entity.type
_entity.pdbx_description
1 polymer ?
#
loop_
_entity_poly.entity_id
_entity_poly.type
_entity_poly.pdbx_seq_one_letter_code
_entity_poly.pdbx_strand_id
1 'polypeptide(L)'
;TGGNPSSGNGYCLYRSNGTAAGTTPFVCDTNKYGLELFNDELYFGRSANGKGYELWKTDGTISGTVMVKDVNTGGGSALGNQYGSARLFTSTDDYLYFSVQTGTANTDHAIWRTDGTTAGTQLVKSGIVANGDVVIGNVVYIRGTQYVTNSDTISGLWSTDGTTNGTILYTNYDGDFPNPGVGSLYNLKESLYFLYNNGTAYTYGQMHNAGQAI
;
A
#
# COMPACT_ATOMS: atom_id res chain seq x y z
N THR A 1 33.84 -10.91 13.22
CA THR A 1 34.05 -9.61 12.62
C THR A 1 32.93 -9.32 11.65
N GLY A 2 31.82 -8.83 12.20
CA GLY A 2 30.64 -8.45 11.42
C GLY A 2 30.95 -7.13 10.70
N GLY A 3 31.19 -7.19 9.40
CA GLY A 3 31.26 -6.00 8.57
C GLY A 3 29.94 -5.25 8.67
N ASN A 4 30.02 -3.96 8.95
CA ASN A 4 28.88 -3.05 8.85
C ASN A 4 28.40 -3.06 7.39
N PRO A 5 27.17 -3.50 7.05
CA PRO A 5 26.72 -3.54 5.66
C PRO A 5 26.23 -2.17 5.17
N SER A 6 26.94 -1.11 5.48
CA SER A 6 26.56 0.24 5.08
C SER A 6 27.44 0.78 3.98
N SER A 7 27.03 0.55 2.75
CA SER A 7 27.45 1.38 1.61
C SER A 7 26.28 1.80 0.73
N GLY A 8 25.05 1.73 1.23
CA GLY A 8 23.86 2.25 0.57
C GLY A 8 23.01 3.07 1.54
N ASN A 9 22.25 4.04 1.06
CA ASN A 9 21.31 4.85 1.82
C ASN A 9 20.05 4.06 2.29
N GLY A 10 20.13 2.73 2.36
CA GLY A 10 19.04 1.85 2.69
C GLY A 10 18.93 1.55 4.18
N TYR A 11 17.71 1.27 4.62
CA TYR A 11 17.44 0.76 5.95
C TYR A 11 17.73 -0.74 6.01
N CYS A 12 18.00 -1.26 7.21
CA CYS A 12 18.09 -2.70 7.42
C CYS A 12 16.89 -3.20 8.21
N LEU A 13 16.33 -4.32 7.78
CA LEU A 13 15.43 -5.13 8.58
C LEU A 13 16.28 -5.89 9.61
N TYR A 14 15.93 -5.76 10.88
CA TYR A 14 16.58 -6.47 11.98
C TYR A 14 15.69 -7.59 12.48
N ARG A 15 16.30 -8.68 12.93
CA ARG A 15 15.62 -9.69 13.74
C ARG A 15 16.18 -9.67 15.16
N SER A 16 15.34 -9.98 16.13
CA SER A 16 15.71 -9.99 17.56
C SER A 16 15.08 -11.18 18.25
N ASN A 17 15.78 -11.74 19.22
CA ASN A 17 15.27 -12.69 20.21
C ASN A 17 15.05 -12.05 21.59
N GLY A 18 15.03 -10.71 21.65
CA GLY A 18 14.89 -9.95 22.89
C GLY A 18 16.20 -9.62 23.61
N THR A 19 17.35 -10.11 23.10
CA THR A 19 18.66 -9.79 23.70
C THR A 19 19.48 -8.90 22.76
N ALA A 20 20.42 -8.12 23.33
CA ALA A 20 21.31 -7.29 22.54
C ALA A 20 22.18 -8.12 21.56
N ALA A 21 22.70 -9.25 22.01
CA ALA A 21 23.51 -10.15 21.18
C ALA A 21 22.68 -10.86 20.10
N GLY A 22 21.39 -11.11 20.36
CA GLY A 22 20.45 -11.73 19.41
C GLY A 22 19.73 -10.73 18.52
N THR A 23 20.01 -9.43 18.66
CA THR A 23 19.49 -8.38 17.78
C THR A 23 20.51 -8.10 16.68
N THR A 24 20.24 -8.59 15.49
CA THR A 24 21.19 -8.53 14.36
C THR A 24 20.52 -8.05 13.09
N PRO A 25 21.26 -7.35 12.18
CA PRO A 25 20.74 -7.05 10.87
C PRO A 25 20.47 -8.35 10.11
N PHE A 26 19.34 -8.40 9.43
CA PHE A 26 18.90 -9.56 8.68
C PHE A 26 18.99 -9.31 7.17
N VAL A 27 18.33 -8.26 6.68
CA VAL A 27 18.32 -7.83 5.28
C VAL A 27 18.49 -6.33 5.22
N CYS A 28 19.42 -5.84 4.43
CA CYS A 28 19.65 -4.41 4.20
C CYS A 28 19.17 -3.94 2.82
N ASP A 29 19.31 -2.64 2.57
CA ASP A 29 18.77 -1.96 1.38
C ASP A 29 17.26 -2.04 1.27
N THR A 30 16.57 -2.09 2.43
CA THR A 30 15.13 -2.06 2.52
C THR A 30 14.60 -0.62 2.49
N ASN A 31 13.35 -0.45 2.06
CA ASN A 31 12.61 0.78 2.25
C ASN A 31 12.21 0.93 3.73
N LYS A 32 12.15 2.15 4.24
CA LYS A 32 11.67 2.42 5.61
C LYS A 32 10.14 2.31 5.75
N TYR A 33 9.43 2.15 4.65
CA TYR A 33 7.98 2.06 4.59
C TYR A 33 7.53 0.72 4.06
N GLY A 34 6.36 0.28 4.52
CA GLY A 34 5.75 -0.96 4.08
C GLY A 34 6.47 -2.18 4.64
N LEU A 35 6.01 -2.60 5.79
CA LEU A 35 6.35 -3.87 6.41
C LEU A 35 5.04 -4.50 6.84
N GLU A 36 4.68 -5.64 6.23
CA GLU A 36 3.38 -6.28 6.43
C GLU A 36 3.55 -7.80 6.51
N LEU A 37 2.85 -8.40 7.44
CA LEU A 37 2.76 -9.86 7.55
C LEU A 37 1.56 -10.34 6.73
N PHE A 38 1.81 -11.25 5.78
CA PHE A 38 0.78 -11.86 4.97
C PHE A 38 1.15 -13.30 4.66
N ASN A 39 0.23 -14.26 4.91
CA ASN A 39 0.46 -15.70 4.71
C ASN A 39 1.75 -16.23 5.38
N ASP A 40 1.98 -15.85 6.65
CA ASP A 40 3.15 -16.21 7.44
C ASP A 40 4.51 -15.77 6.85
N GLU A 41 4.50 -14.90 5.86
CA GLU A 41 5.68 -14.29 5.28
C GLU A 41 5.67 -12.76 5.51
N LEU A 42 6.85 -12.19 5.71
CA LEU A 42 7.00 -10.75 5.90
C LEU A 42 7.32 -10.08 4.55
N TYR A 43 6.50 -9.13 4.16
CA TYR A 43 6.62 -8.38 2.90
C TYR A 43 7.21 -7.00 3.16
N PHE A 44 8.05 -6.54 2.24
CA PHE A 44 8.74 -5.25 2.34
C PHE A 44 9.29 -4.77 0.99
N GLY A 45 9.60 -3.47 0.93
CA GLY A 45 10.31 -2.89 -0.19
C GLY A 45 11.82 -3.07 -0.05
N ARG A 46 12.50 -3.54 -1.09
CA ARG A 46 13.96 -3.68 -1.12
C ARG A 46 14.53 -3.34 -2.48
N SER A 47 15.68 -2.64 -2.48
CA SER A 47 16.48 -2.42 -3.68
C SER A 47 17.62 -3.44 -3.72
N ALA A 48 17.62 -4.28 -4.74
CA ALA A 48 18.69 -5.24 -4.95
C ALA A 48 18.88 -5.54 -6.44
N ASN A 49 20.07 -5.98 -6.81
CA ASN A 49 20.39 -6.43 -8.16
C ASN A 49 20.12 -5.37 -9.26
N GLY A 50 20.21 -4.09 -8.93
CA GLY A 50 19.96 -3.00 -9.89
C GLY A 50 18.50 -2.81 -10.30
N LYS A 51 17.54 -3.38 -9.52
CA LYS A 51 16.12 -3.36 -9.84
C LYS A 51 15.35 -2.18 -9.22
N GLY A 52 16.01 -1.33 -8.41
CA GLY A 52 15.29 -0.33 -7.62
C GLY A 52 14.54 -0.96 -6.44
N TYR A 53 13.62 -0.20 -5.84
CA TYR A 53 12.78 -0.72 -4.75
C TYR A 53 11.59 -1.46 -5.30
N GLU A 54 11.62 -2.78 -5.18
CA GLU A 54 10.56 -3.71 -5.59
C GLU A 54 9.98 -4.44 -4.38
N LEU A 55 8.85 -5.16 -4.59
CA LEU A 55 8.24 -5.98 -3.55
C LEU A 55 9.03 -7.26 -3.31
N TRP A 56 9.46 -7.44 -2.07
CA TRP A 56 10.15 -8.63 -1.57
C TRP A 56 9.36 -9.27 -0.45
N LYS A 57 9.62 -10.55 -0.22
CA LYS A 57 9.10 -11.30 0.92
C LYS A 57 10.18 -12.15 1.57
N THR A 58 9.95 -12.57 2.80
CA THR A 58 10.82 -13.48 3.52
C THR A 58 10.04 -14.37 4.48
N ASP A 59 10.44 -15.62 4.59
CA ASP A 59 10.03 -16.58 5.62
C ASP A 59 10.92 -16.51 6.89
N GLY A 60 11.78 -15.51 7.00
CA GLY A 60 12.76 -15.36 8.08
C GLY A 60 14.11 -16.01 7.78
N THR A 61 14.31 -16.61 6.59
CA THR A 61 15.60 -17.16 6.14
C THR A 61 16.17 -16.33 4.99
N ILE A 62 17.49 -16.39 4.82
CA ILE A 62 18.16 -15.71 3.68
C ILE A 62 17.73 -16.34 2.36
N SER A 63 17.61 -17.66 2.30
CA SER A 63 17.17 -18.39 1.09
C SER A 63 15.71 -18.14 0.74
N GLY A 64 14.84 -17.93 1.73
CA GLY A 64 13.44 -17.57 1.54
C GLY A 64 13.20 -16.07 1.34
N THR A 65 14.29 -15.27 1.35
CA THR A 65 14.19 -13.83 1.05
C THR A 65 14.27 -13.60 -0.45
N VAL A 66 13.13 -13.40 -1.11
CA VAL A 66 13.01 -13.36 -2.56
C VAL A 66 12.20 -12.15 -3.03
N MET A 67 12.50 -11.67 -4.23
CA MET A 67 11.67 -10.67 -4.91
C MET A 67 10.39 -11.33 -5.43
N VAL A 68 9.23 -10.75 -5.13
CA VAL A 68 7.93 -11.26 -5.57
C VAL A 68 7.74 -10.96 -7.05
N LYS A 69 8.00 -9.71 -7.44
CA LYS A 69 7.89 -9.25 -8.82
C LYS A 69 8.73 -7.98 -9.04
N ASP A 70 9.34 -7.88 -10.23
CA ASP A 70 9.92 -6.67 -10.79
C ASP A 70 8.77 -5.90 -11.48
N VAL A 71 8.14 -4.97 -10.77
CA VAL A 71 6.98 -4.22 -11.28
C VAL A 71 7.44 -3.08 -12.17
N ASN A 72 8.51 -2.39 -11.79
CA ASN A 72 9.11 -1.32 -12.59
C ASN A 72 10.35 -1.79 -13.33
N THR A 73 10.12 -2.59 -14.38
CA THR A 73 11.18 -3.16 -15.21
C THR A 73 12.08 -2.07 -15.81
N GLY A 74 13.39 -2.28 -15.76
CA GLY A 74 14.36 -1.29 -16.27
C GLY A 74 15.17 -0.59 -15.19
N GLY A 75 15.08 -1.05 -13.93
CA GLY A 75 15.90 -0.57 -12.81
C GLY A 75 15.30 0.61 -12.06
N GLY A 76 14.07 1.01 -12.40
CA GLY A 76 13.29 1.96 -11.63
C GLY A 76 12.74 1.34 -10.34
N SER A 77 12.30 2.17 -9.40
CA SER A 77 11.61 1.71 -8.20
C SER A 77 10.11 1.68 -8.41
N ALA A 78 9.43 0.61 -7.97
CA ALA A 78 7.98 0.54 -7.90
C ALA A 78 7.46 0.99 -6.53
N LEU A 79 8.12 0.57 -5.44
CA LEU A 79 7.74 0.89 -4.07
C LEU A 79 8.43 2.15 -3.56
N GLY A 80 8.04 3.29 -4.13
CA GLY A 80 8.55 4.58 -3.71
C GLY A 80 10.06 4.76 -3.94
N ASN A 81 10.42 5.91 -4.46
CA ASN A 81 11.78 6.40 -4.39
C ASN A 81 12.02 6.97 -2.98
N GLN A 82 13.23 7.42 -2.70
CA GLN A 82 13.65 8.04 -1.42
C GLN A 82 12.71 9.17 -0.89
N TYR A 83 11.71 9.59 -1.66
CA TYR A 83 10.75 10.66 -1.34
C TYR A 83 9.31 10.17 -1.18
N GLY A 84 8.99 8.91 -1.57
CA GLY A 84 7.62 8.39 -1.57
C GLY A 84 7.40 7.29 -0.55
N SER A 85 6.46 7.49 0.33
CA SER A 85 5.93 6.44 1.19
C SER A 85 5.13 5.46 0.34
N ALA A 86 5.30 4.16 0.52
CA ALA A 86 4.24 3.21 0.21
C ALA A 86 3.06 3.60 1.12
N ARG A 87 2.10 4.36 0.58
CA ARG A 87 0.99 4.92 1.37
C ARG A 87 -0.12 3.90 1.59
N LEU A 88 -0.14 2.85 0.79
CA LEU A 88 -0.94 1.66 0.97
C LEU A 88 0.02 0.49 1.07
N PHE A 89 -0.02 -0.22 2.18
CA PHE A 89 0.71 -1.45 2.40
C PHE A 89 -0.04 -2.20 3.50
N THR A 90 -1.05 -2.96 3.11
CA THR A 90 -2.02 -3.59 4.01
C THR A 90 -2.51 -4.91 3.42
N SER A 91 -2.96 -5.82 4.26
CA SER A 91 -3.42 -7.13 3.83
C SER A 91 -4.87 -7.39 4.22
N THR A 92 -5.52 -8.21 3.42
CA THR A 92 -6.75 -8.95 3.74
C THR A 92 -6.40 -10.44 3.86
N ASP A 93 -7.39 -11.30 4.01
CA ASP A 93 -7.14 -12.74 4.03
C ASP A 93 -6.61 -13.26 2.67
N ASP A 94 -7.02 -12.63 1.55
CA ASP A 94 -6.71 -13.11 0.21
C ASP A 94 -5.51 -12.44 -0.44
N TYR A 95 -5.26 -11.16 -0.14
CA TYR A 95 -4.26 -10.35 -0.84
C TYR A 95 -3.56 -9.34 0.07
N LEU A 96 -2.29 -9.11 -0.23
CA LEU A 96 -1.57 -7.92 0.21
C LEU A 96 -1.69 -6.84 -0.87
N TYR A 97 -2.08 -5.64 -0.47
CA TYR A 97 -2.24 -4.46 -1.33
C TYR A 97 -1.11 -3.47 -1.10
N PHE A 98 -0.61 -2.87 -2.17
CA PHE A 98 0.48 -1.91 -2.08
C PHE A 98 0.40 -0.83 -3.16
N SER A 99 0.86 0.36 -2.79
CA SER A 99 1.01 1.48 -3.72
C SER A 99 2.27 1.33 -4.55
N VAL A 100 2.16 1.63 -5.84
CA VAL A 100 3.25 1.64 -6.81
C VAL A 100 3.35 3.01 -7.45
N GLN A 101 4.59 3.45 -7.73
CA GLN A 101 4.88 4.63 -8.53
C GLN A 101 6.02 4.31 -9.49
N THR A 102 5.74 4.22 -10.78
CA THR A 102 6.72 3.81 -11.81
C THR A 102 7.40 4.96 -12.54
N GLY A 103 6.97 6.19 -12.28
CA GLY A 103 7.53 7.40 -12.91
C GLY A 103 7.41 8.63 -12.02
N THR A 104 7.49 9.81 -12.61
CA THR A 104 7.44 11.10 -11.89
C THR A 104 6.11 11.82 -12.01
N ALA A 105 5.25 11.40 -12.93
CA ALA A 105 3.92 11.97 -13.09
C ALA A 105 2.97 11.46 -12.02
N ASN A 106 1.97 12.26 -11.68
CA ASN A 106 0.92 11.83 -10.74
C ASN A 106 0.10 10.65 -11.27
N THR A 107 -0.04 10.54 -12.59
CA THR A 107 -0.69 9.42 -13.28
C THR A 107 0.10 8.11 -13.21
N ASP A 108 1.38 8.14 -12.82
CA ASP A 108 2.24 6.97 -12.70
C ASP A 108 2.04 6.20 -11.39
N HIS A 109 1.12 6.68 -10.54
CA HIS A 109 0.71 5.97 -9.33
C HIS A 109 -0.32 4.88 -9.65
N ALA A 110 -0.27 3.81 -8.87
CA ALA A 110 -1.21 2.71 -9.00
C ALA A 110 -1.37 1.94 -7.68
N ILE A 111 -2.49 1.23 -7.56
CA ILE A 111 -2.69 0.21 -6.54
C ILE A 111 -2.47 -1.16 -7.19
N TRP A 112 -1.67 -1.96 -6.55
CA TRP A 112 -1.40 -3.35 -6.90
C TRP A 112 -1.80 -4.26 -5.75
N ARG A 113 -2.00 -5.54 -6.07
CA ARG A 113 -2.20 -6.62 -5.10
C ARG A 113 -1.25 -7.77 -5.38
N THR A 114 -1.03 -8.63 -4.40
CA THR A 114 -0.34 -9.90 -4.56
C THR A 114 -0.97 -10.97 -3.68
N ASP A 115 -0.99 -12.21 -4.16
CA ASP A 115 -1.25 -13.43 -3.39
C ASP A 115 0.05 -14.09 -2.89
N GLY A 116 1.18 -13.39 -3.05
CA GLY A 116 2.52 -13.89 -2.73
C GLY A 116 3.26 -14.51 -3.91
N THR A 117 2.60 -14.66 -5.07
CA THR A 117 3.22 -15.19 -6.31
C THR A 117 3.48 -14.09 -7.32
N THR A 118 4.42 -14.31 -8.23
CA THR A 118 4.69 -13.39 -9.35
C THR A 118 3.47 -13.25 -10.28
N ALA A 119 2.74 -14.35 -10.51
CA ALA A 119 1.55 -14.35 -11.38
C ALA A 119 0.35 -13.64 -10.72
N GLY A 120 0.13 -13.84 -9.43
CA GLY A 120 -0.92 -13.20 -8.64
C GLY A 120 -0.61 -11.75 -8.26
N THR A 121 0.62 -11.28 -8.52
CA THR A 121 0.99 -9.87 -8.35
C THR A 121 0.51 -9.08 -9.56
N GLN A 122 -0.57 -8.31 -9.39
CA GLN A 122 -1.33 -7.70 -10.48
C GLN A 122 -1.74 -6.26 -10.17
N LEU A 123 -1.88 -5.47 -11.24
CA LEU A 123 -2.45 -4.13 -11.18
C LEU A 123 -3.95 -4.21 -10.82
N VAL A 124 -4.36 -3.44 -9.84
CA VAL A 124 -5.77 -3.25 -9.45
C VAL A 124 -6.34 -1.99 -10.10
N LYS A 125 -5.69 -0.85 -9.90
CA LYS A 125 -6.15 0.44 -10.42
C LYS A 125 -4.96 1.37 -10.67
N SER A 126 -4.90 1.98 -11.85
CA SER A 126 -3.91 3.00 -12.22
C SER A 126 -4.40 4.42 -11.89
N GLY A 127 -3.45 5.35 -11.80
CA GLY A 127 -3.71 6.77 -11.60
C GLY A 127 -4.18 7.13 -10.19
N ILE A 128 -4.07 6.24 -9.20
CA ILE A 128 -4.58 6.48 -7.86
C ILE A 128 -3.45 6.57 -6.83
N VAL A 129 -3.48 7.63 -6.06
CA VAL A 129 -2.63 7.85 -4.86
C VAL A 129 -3.46 7.54 -3.62
N ALA A 130 -3.11 6.48 -2.90
CA ALA A 130 -3.69 6.19 -1.59
C ALA A 130 -3.12 7.14 -0.54
N ASN A 131 -3.98 7.70 0.32
CA ASN A 131 -3.61 8.63 1.39
C ASN A 131 -3.97 8.12 2.79
N GLY A 132 -4.45 6.90 2.88
CA GLY A 132 -4.84 6.18 4.09
C GLY A 132 -5.83 5.10 3.75
N ASP A 133 -5.84 4.05 4.55
CA ASP A 133 -6.68 2.88 4.33
C ASP A 133 -7.20 2.30 5.64
N VAL A 134 -8.17 1.43 5.52
CA VAL A 134 -8.68 0.53 6.57
C VAL A 134 -9.24 -0.73 5.93
N VAL A 135 -9.03 -1.86 6.58
CA VAL A 135 -9.54 -3.15 6.15
C VAL A 135 -10.79 -3.51 6.95
N ILE A 136 -11.83 -3.98 6.25
CA ILE A 136 -13.04 -4.55 6.85
C ILE A 136 -13.40 -5.81 6.08
N GLY A 137 -13.30 -6.97 6.74
CA GLY A 137 -13.36 -8.26 6.06
C GLY A 137 -12.30 -8.34 4.95
N ASN A 138 -12.69 -8.74 3.75
CA ASN A 138 -11.81 -8.83 2.58
C ASN A 138 -11.85 -7.58 1.68
N VAL A 139 -12.33 -6.45 2.18
CA VAL A 139 -12.41 -5.20 1.44
C VAL A 139 -11.47 -4.17 2.04
N VAL A 140 -10.64 -3.56 1.20
CA VAL A 140 -9.81 -2.42 1.59
C VAL A 140 -10.54 -1.13 1.22
N TYR A 141 -10.81 -0.29 2.22
CA TYR A 141 -11.31 1.07 2.02
C TYR A 141 -10.13 2.03 1.99
N ILE A 142 -10.11 2.90 1.01
CA ILE A 142 -8.97 3.76 0.71
C ILE A 142 -9.45 5.20 0.60
N ARG A 143 -8.85 6.07 1.40
CA ARG A 143 -8.89 7.49 1.10
C ARG A 143 -7.87 7.75 -0.01
N GLY A 144 -8.32 8.20 -1.16
CA GLY A 144 -7.43 8.32 -2.31
C GLY A 144 -7.77 9.47 -3.24
N THR A 145 -6.78 9.85 -4.04
CA THR A 145 -6.92 10.80 -5.13
C THR A 145 -6.59 10.11 -6.44
N GLN A 146 -7.55 10.05 -7.35
CA GLN A 146 -7.30 9.61 -8.72
C GLN A 146 -6.89 10.79 -9.59
N TYR A 147 -5.81 10.63 -10.29
CA TYR A 147 -5.35 11.55 -11.33
C TYR A 147 -5.85 11.04 -12.68
N VAL A 148 -6.84 11.74 -13.24
CA VAL A 148 -7.36 11.48 -14.60
C VAL A 148 -6.36 12.02 -15.62
N THR A 149 -5.81 13.19 -15.32
CA THR A 149 -4.64 13.80 -15.99
C THR A 149 -3.70 14.32 -14.88
N ASN A 150 -2.56 14.91 -15.24
CA ASN A 150 -1.69 15.52 -14.22
C ASN A 150 -2.34 16.70 -13.46
N SER A 151 -3.40 17.29 -14.00
CA SER A 151 -4.10 18.44 -13.43
C SER A 151 -5.50 18.11 -12.92
N ASP A 152 -6.19 17.14 -13.55
CA ASP A 152 -7.56 16.79 -13.22
C ASP A 152 -7.56 15.65 -12.21
N THR A 153 -8.16 15.89 -11.06
CA THR A 153 -8.15 14.94 -9.94
C THR A 153 -9.56 14.69 -9.41
N ILE A 154 -9.78 13.47 -8.95
CA ILE A 154 -10.98 13.06 -8.22
C ILE A 154 -10.51 12.50 -6.89
N SER A 155 -10.77 13.19 -5.79
CA SER A 155 -10.47 12.71 -4.44
C SER A 155 -11.72 12.13 -3.79
N GLY A 156 -11.56 11.06 -3.01
CA GLY A 156 -12.71 10.47 -2.37
C GLY A 156 -12.39 9.22 -1.57
N LEU A 157 -13.46 8.55 -1.17
CA LEU A 157 -13.44 7.23 -0.57
C LEU A 157 -13.55 6.18 -1.68
N TRP A 158 -12.64 5.26 -1.67
CA TRP A 158 -12.60 4.10 -2.57
C TRP A 158 -12.75 2.82 -1.77
N SER A 159 -13.26 1.77 -2.39
CA SER A 159 -13.08 0.41 -1.89
C SER A 159 -12.51 -0.49 -2.98
N THR A 160 -11.88 -1.57 -2.57
CA THR A 160 -11.43 -2.62 -3.49
C THR A 160 -11.51 -3.99 -2.85
N ASP A 161 -11.97 -4.97 -3.62
CA ASP A 161 -11.88 -6.41 -3.34
C ASP A 161 -10.65 -7.05 -4.03
N GLY A 162 -9.79 -6.21 -4.61
CA GLY A 162 -8.62 -6.62 -5.37
C GLY A 162 -8.89 -6.82 -6.86
N THR A 163 -10.10 -6.66 -7.34
CA THR A 163 -10.40 -6.68 -8.79
C THR A 163 -10.57 -5.26 -9.33
N THR A 164 -10.32 -5.08 -10.62
CA THR A 164 -10.56 -3.79 -11.29
C THR A 164 -12.04 -3.39 -11.22
N ASN A 165 -12.94 -4.36 -11.41
CA ASN A 165 -14.39 -4.12 -11.37
C ASN A 165 -14.92 -3.88 -9.96
N GLY A 166 -14.33 -4.52 -8.94
CA GLY A 166 -14.65 -4.32 -7.54
C GLY A 166 -13.92 -3.13 -6.90
N THR A 167 -13.15 -2.36 -7.70
CA THR A 167 -12.53 -1.12 -7.25
C THR A 167 -13.43 0.06 -7.58
N ILE A 168 -14.15 0.53 -6.56
CA ILE A 168 -15.26 1.48 -6.67
C ILE A 168 -14.88 2.79 -5.99
N LEU A 169 -15.16 3.91 -6.65
CA LEU A 169 -15.18 5.23 -6.03
C LEU A 169 -16.59 5.49 -5.51
N TYR A 170 -16.70 5.76 -4.23
CA TYR A 170 -17.93 6.28 -3.64
C TYR A 170 -18.00 7.79 -3.92
N THR A 171 -18.64 8.11 -5.06
CA THR A 171 -19.07 9.47 -5.32
C THR A 171 -20.48 9.60 -4.79
N ASN A 172 -20.66 10.36 -3.77
CA ASN A 172 -21.96 10.77 -3.29
C ASN A 172 -23.07 9.78 -3.06
N TYR A 173 -23.58 9.89 -1.88
CA TYR A 173 -24.89 9.38 -1.53
C TYR A 173 -26.05 10.18 -2.16
N ASP A 174 -25.87 11.44 -2.54
CA ASP A 174 -26.89 12.31 -3.14
C ASP A 174 -26.34 13.40 -4.06
N GLY A 175 -25.20 13.18 -4.72
CA GLY A 175 -24.54 14.27 -5.44
C GLY A 175 -23.73 15.20 -4.49
N ASP A 176 -23.63 14.89 -3.20
CA ASP A 176 -23.13 15.77 -2.15
C ASP A 176 -21.84 15.34 -1.44
N PHE A 177 -21.03 14.40 -1.99
CA PHE A 177 -19.62 14.41 -1.69
C PHE A 177 -18.92 15.37 -2.66
N PRO A 178 -19.05 16.68 -2.51
CA PRO A 178 -18.22 17.59 -3.27
C PRO A 178 -16.79 17.28 -2.84
N ASN A 179 -15.94 17.10 -3.85
CA ASN A 179 -14.51 17.04 -3.67
C ASN A 179 -14.08 18.11 -2.65
N PRO A 180 -14.02 17.80 -1.37
CA PRO A 180 -12.84 17.96 -0.56
C PRO A 180 -12.75 16.95 0.59
N GLY A 181 -11.85 16.01 0.40
CA GLY A 181 -11.18 15.40 1.52
C GLY A 181 -11.98 14.52 2.48
N VAL A 182 -12.06 13.21 2.17
CA VAL A 182 -12.28 12.19 3.20
C VAL A 182 -11.12 12.25 4.18
N GLY A 183 -11.41 12.35 5.47
CA GLY A 183 -10.43 12.34 6.55
C GLY A 183 -9.97 10.92 6.91
N SER A 184 -9.61 10.70 8.16
CA SER A 184 -9.18 9.39 8.63
C SER A 184 -10.31 8.36 8.56
N LEU A 185 -9.94 7.12 8.24
CA LEU A 185 -10.85 5.98 8.17
C LEU A 185 -10.68 5.11 9.42
N TYR A 186 -11.75 4.55 9.93
CA TYR A 186 -11.74 3.69 11.10
C TYR A 186 -12.69 2.51 10.92
N ASN A 187 -12.24 1.32 11.32
CA ASN A 187 -13.09 0.15 11.48
C ASN A 187 -13.58 0.09 12.94
N LEU A 188 -14.89 0.05 13.14
CA LEU A 188 -15.50 -0.25 14.42
C LEU A 188 -16.62 -1.26 14.20
N LYS A 189 -16.42 -2.49 14.67
CA LYS A 189 -17.42 -3.59 14.60
C LYS A 189 -17.93 -3.80 13.17
N GLU A 190 -17.01 -4.01 12.23
CA GLU A 190 -17.30 -4.25 10.80
C GLU A 190 -18.03 -3.09 10.10
N SER A 191 -18.02 -1.92 10.70
CA SER A 191 -18.56 -0.70 10.11
C SER A 191 -17.44 0.31 9.85
N LEU A 192 -17.49 0.93 8.68
CA LEU A 192 -16.57 2.01 8.31
C LEU A 192 -17.07 3.33 8.90
N TYR A 193 -16.20 4.00 9.64
CA TYR A 193 -16.40 5.37 10.12
C TYR A 193 -15.35 6.27 9.50
N PHE A 194 -15.76 7.46 9.07
CA PHE A 194 -14.85 8.43 8.48
C PHE A 194 -15.32 9.87 8.71
N LEU A 195 -14.39 10.79 8.63
CA LEU A 195 -14.68 12.21 8.56
C LEU A 195 -14.73 12.63 7.10
N TYR A 196 -15.70 13.41 6.74
CA TYR A 196 -15.69 14.08 5.44
C TYR A 196 -15.96 15.58 5.58
N ASN A 197 -15.43 16.35 4.65
CA ASN A 197 -15.65 17.78 4.59
C ASN A 197 -16.65 18.06 3.46
N ASN A 198 -17.80 18.61 3.79
CA ASN A 198 -18.85 18.98 2.83
C ASN A 198 -18.66 20.39 2.23
N GLY A 199 -17.47 20.99 2.40
CA GLY A 199 -17.17 22.36 1.95
C GLY A 199 -17.43 23.43 2.99
N THR A 200 -18.20 23.13 4.03
CA THR A 200 -18.53 24.09 5.11
C THR A 200 -18.13 23.58 6.50
N ALA A 201 -18.14 22.26 6.71
CA ALA A 201 -17.78 21.63 7.98
C ALA A 201 -17.31 20.19 7.79
N TYR A 202 -16.57 19.66 8.77
CA TYR A 202 -16.32 18.23 8.87
C TYR A 202 -17.53 17.53 9.47
N THR A 203 -17.95 16.45 8.84
CA THR A 203 -19.09 15.62 9.28
C THR A 203 -18.63 14.18 9.42
N TYR A 204 -19.28 13.42 10.31
CA TYR A 204 -19.02 11.99 10.45
C TYR A 204 -19.86 11.22 9.43
N GLY A 205 -19.23 10.37 8.65
CA GLY A 205 -19.88 9.37 7.83
C GLY A 205 -19.77 7.99 8.47
N GLN A 206 -20.79 7.17 8.30
CA GLN A 206 -20.81 5.77 8.69
C GLN A 206 -21.37 4.95 7.55
N MET A 207 -20.70 3.85 7.22
CA MET A 207 -21.20 2.84 6.28
C MET A 207 -21.38 1.51 7.04
N HIS A 208 -22.58 0.97 7.02
CA HIS A 208 -22.89 -0.35 7.55
C HIS A 208 -22.76 -1.39 6.45
N ASN A 209 -22.20 -2.56 6.78
CA ASN A 209 -22.01 -3.70 5.87
C ASN A 209 -21.23 -3.35 4.61
N ALA A 210 -19.92 -3.45 4.71
CA ALA A 210 -18.99 -3.36 3.59
C ALA A 210 -19.43 -4.27 2.44
N GLY A 211 -20.05 -3.70 1.41
CA GLY A 211 -20.49 -4.43 0.21
C GLY A 211 -21.94 -4.27 -0.20
N GLN A 212 -22.79 -3.63 0.59
CA GLN A 212 -24.13 -3.25 0.15
C GLN A 212 -24.30 -1.74 0.22
N ALA A 213 -24.38 -1.10 -0.96
CA ALA A 213 -24.98 0.22 -1.05
C ALA A 213 -26.44 0.10 -0.56
N ILE A 214 -26.80 0.90 0.42
CA ILE A 214 -28.21 1.09 0.80
C ILE A 214 -28.76 2.12 -0.19
#